data_4d98eeb8569781d1b9db383e692bc5a5
#
_entry.id   4d98eeb8569781d1b9db383e692bc5a5
#
_cell.length_a   1.000
_cell.length_b   1.000
_cell.length_c   1.000
_cell.angle_alpha   90.00
_cell.angle_beta   90.00
_cell.angle_gamma   90.00
#
_symmetry.space_group_name_H-M   'P 1'
#
loop_
_entity.id
_entity.type
_entity.pdbx_description
1 polymer ?
#
loop_
_entity_poly.entity_id
_entity_poly.type
_entity_poly.pdbx_seq_one_letter_code
_entity_poly.pdbx_strand_id
1 'polypeptide(L)' 'MRWIKKEFDEDGIPEWAVYIDEAGEGREDDWVHYDTFEGREEAIEACKHVTWEDYDPNDK' A
#
# COMPACT_ATOMS: atom_id res chain seq x y z
N MET A 1 -5.47 7.87 -5.98
CA MET A 1 -4.91 7.74 -4.63
C MET A 1 -4.12 6.45 -4.49
N ARG A 2 -3.06 6.47 -3.71
CA ARG A 2 -2.24 5.29 -3.46
C ARG A 2 -2.39 4.84 -2.02
N TRP A 3 -2.36 3.52 -1.81
CA TRP A 3 -2.40 2.91 -0.47
C TRP A 3 -1.13 2.11 -0.24
N ILE A 4 -0.53 2.30 0.93
CA ILE A 4 0.62 1.50 1.37
C ILE A 4 0.10 0.55 2.44
N LYS A 5 0.14 -0.74 2.14
CA LYS A 5 -0.38 -1.79 3.02
C LYS A 5 0.77 -2.68 3.47
N LYS A 6 0.90 -2.87 4.78
CA LYS A 6 1.88 -3.81 5.33
C LYS A 6 1.34 -5.23 5.16
N GLU A 7 2.11 -6.06 4.47
CA GLU A 7 1.78 -7.47 4.25
C GLU A 7 2.95 -8.34 4.70
N PHE A 8 2.73 -9.64 4.75
CA PHE A 8 3.76 -10.59 5.13
C PHE A 8 3.92 -11.62 4.01
N ASP A 9 5.16 -11.98 3.72
CA ASP A 9 5.44 -13.01 2.72
C ASP A 9 5.28 -14.40 3.32
N GLU A 10 5.62 -15.44 2.55
CA GLU A 10 5.50 -16.83 2.98
C GLU A 10 6.35 -17.15 4.21
N ASP A 11 7.45 -16.44 4.40
CA ASP A 11 8.36 -16.61 5.51
C ASP A 11 7.99 -15.74 6.72
N GLY A 12 6.93 -14.94 6.60
CA GLY A 12 6.50 -14.04 7.65
C GLY A 12 7.29 -12.74 7.70
N ILE A 13 8.02 -12.42 6.64
CA ILE A 13 8.81 -11.19 6.57
C ILE A 13 7.90 -10.04 6.11
N PRO A 14 7.89 -8.90 6.82
CA PRO A 14 7.03 -7.79 6.44
C PRO A 14 7.45 -7.14 5.12
N GLU A 15 6.46 -6.78 4.32
CA GLU A 15 6.62 -6.06 3.07
C GLU A 15 5.61 -4.93 3.03
N TRP A 16 5.88 -3.92 2.21
CA TRP A 16 4.96 -2.80 2.02
C TRP A 16 4.50 -2.79 0.57
N ALA A 17 3.26 -3.21 0.36
CA ALA A 17 2.66 -3.25 -0.96
C ALA A 17 1.98 -1.92 -1.25
N VAL A 18 2.20 -1.40 -2.44
CA VAL A 18 1.57 -0.17 -2.91
C VAL A 18 0.46 -0.53 -3.87
N TYR A 19 -0.72 0.02 -3.63
CA TYR A 19 -1.90 -0.20 -4.46
C TYR A 19 -2.41 1.12 -5.01
N ILE A 20 -2.96 1.07 -6.21
CA ILE A 20 -3.58 2.22 -6.85
C ILE A 20 -5.09 2.11 -6.68
N ASP A 21 -5.67 3.14 -6.08
CA ASP A 21 -7.12 3.27 -5.89
C ASP A 21 -7.59 4.40 -6.81
N GLU A 22 -7.97 4.05 -8.03
CA GLU A 22 -8.38 5.04 -9.02
C GLU A 22 -9.71 5.71 -8.66
N ALA A 23 -10.60 4.96 -8.04
CA ALA A 23 -11.90 5.50 -7.65
C ALA A 23 -11.81 6.39 -6.39
N GLY A 24 -10.77 6.20 -5.58
CA GLY A 24 -10.60 6.96 -4.35
C GLY A 24 -11.62 6.65 -3.27
N GLU A 25 -12.30 5.51 -3.36
CA GLU A 25 -13.36 5.11 -2.44
C GLU A 25 -12.86 4.33 -1.22
N GLY A 26 -11.60 3.95 -1.22
CA GLY A 26 -11.01 3.17 -0.13
C GLY A 26 -11.44 1.71 -0.10
N ARG A 27 -12.01 1.22 -1.20
CA ARG A 27 -12.43 -0.19 -1.31
C ARG A 27 -11.28 -1.04 -1.80
N GLU A 28 -10.77 -1.88 -0.94
CA GLU A 28 -9.63 -2.76 -1.25
C GLU A 28 -9.88 -3.62 -2.49
N ASP A 29 -11.12 -4.04 -2.72
CA ASP A 29 -11.49 -4.88 -3.87
C ASP A 29 -11.23 -4.19 -5.22
N ASP A 30 -11.22 -2.87 -5.24
CA ASP A 30 -11.05 -2.08 -6.47
C ASP A 30 -9.61 -1.63 -6.68
N TRP A 31 -8.70 -2.00 -5.79
CA TRP A 31 -7.31 -1.59 -5.90
C TRP A 31 -6.55 -2.43 -6.90
N VAL A 32 -5.60 -1.78 -7.58
CA VAL A 32 -4.68 -2.46 -8.49
C VAL A 32 -3.29 -2.46 -7.84
N HIS A 33 -2.69 -3.62 -7.74
CA HIS A 33 -1.33 -3.73 -7.20
C HIS A 33 -0.34 -3.02 -8.12
N TYR A 34 0.44 -2.12 -7.56
CA TYR A 34 1.46 -1.37 -8.29
C TYR A 34 2.85 -1.99 -8.09
N ASP A 35 3.30 -2.10 -6.83
CA ASP A 35 4.62 -2.67 -6.53
C ASP A 35 4.67 -3.05 -5.05
N THR A 36 5.71 -3.79 -4.67
CA THR A 36 5.94 -4.21 -3.29
C THR A 36 7.39 -3.90 -2.94
N PHE A 37 7.59 -3.35 -1.74
CA PHE A 37 8.91 -2.89 -1.27
C PHE A 37 9.25 -3.57 0.05
N GLU A 38 10.54 -3.79 0.29
CA GLU A 38 11.02 -4.41 1.53
C GLU A 38 11.00 -3.44 2.71
N GLY A 39 10.98 -2.13 2.44
CA GLY A 39 10.96 -1.10 3.47
C GLY A 39 9.83 -0.11 3.27
N ARG A 40 9.23 0.34 4.39
CA ARG A 40 8.16 1.33 4.34
C ARG A 40 8.63 2.65 3.70
N GLU A 41 9.86 3.08 3.99
CA GLU A 41 10.40 4.30 3.42
C GLU A 41 10.56 4.24 1.91
N GLU A 42 10.91 3.06 1.38
CA GLU A 42 10.99 2.84 -0.06
C GLU A 42 9.62 2.98 -0.72
N ALA A 43 8.59 2.44 -0.06
CA ALA A 43 7.21 2.56 -0.54
C ALA A 43 6.75 4.01 -0.54
N ILE A 44 7.06 4.75 0.52
CA ILE A 44 6.75 6.19 0.63
C ILE A 44 7.45 6.96 -0.48
N GLU A 45 8.72 6.68 -0.72
CA GLU A 45 9.49 7.33 -1.78
C GLU A 45 8.85 7.10 -3.15
N ALA A 46 8.34 5.90 -3.38
CA ALA A 46 7.66 5.58 -4.63
C ALA A 46 6.35 6.35 -4.80
N CYS A 47 5.77 6.84 -3.71
CA CYS A 47 4.51 7.58 -3.71
C CYS A 47 4.67 9.08 -3.47
N LYS A 48 5.89 9.59 -3.43
CA LYS A 48 6.15 10.98 -3.01
C LYS A 48 5.50 12.07 -3.87
N HIS A 49 5.13 11.74 -5.10
CA HIS A 49 4.53 12.70 -6.03
C HIS A 49 3.02 12.52 -6.20
N VAL A 50 2.42 11.63 -5.42
CA VAL A 50 0.99 11.34 -5.51
C VAL A 50 0.39 11.32 -4.11
N THR A 51 -0.93 11.45 -4.04
CA THR A 51 -1.63 11.33 -2.75
C THR A 51 -1.60 9.88 -2.30
N TRP A 52 -1.18 9.65 -1.06
CA TRP A 52 -1.12 8.29 -0.51
C TRP A 52 -1.46 8.29 0.98
N GLU A 53 -1.86 7.15 1.48
CA GLU A 53 -2.09 6.91 2.90
C GLU A 53 -1.68 5.49 3.25
N ASP A 54 -1.35 5.28 4.53
CA ASP A 54 -1.16 3.94 5.06
C ASP A 54 -2.52 3.27 5.24
N TYR A 55 -2.64 2.04 4.78
CA TYR A 55 -3.84 1.24 5.03
C TYR A 55 -3.64 0.42 6.31
N ASP A 56 -4.56 0.56 7.25
CA ASP A 56 -4.58 -0.24 8.48
C ASP A 56 -5.92 -0.98 8.56
N PRO A 57 -5.92 -2.31 8.34
CA PRO A 57 -7.16 -3.08 8.39
C PRO A 57 -7.80 -3.12 9.77
N ASN A 58 -7.06 -2.73 10.81
CA ASN A 58 -7.57 -2.70 12.18
C ASN A 58 -8.07 -1.31 12.59
N ASP A 59 -7.85 -0.32 11.75
CA ASP A 59 -8.32 1.04 12.01
C ASP A 59 -9.77 1.15 11.54
N LYS A 60 -10.62 1.65 12.42
CA LYS A 60 -12.04 1.78 12.11
C LYS A 60 -12.50 3.21 12.23
#